data_4914fb90a570bc0e04e55acaeb49331b
#
_entry.id   4914fb90a570bc0e04e55acaeb49331b
#
_cell.length_a   1.000
_cell.length_b   1.000
_cell.length_c   1.000
_cell.angle_alpha   90.00
_cell.angle_beta   90.00
_cell.angle_gamma   90.00
#
_symmetry.space_group_name_H-M   'P 1'
#
loop_
_entity.id
_entity.type
_entity.pdbx_description
1 polymer ?
#
loop_
_entity_poly.entity_id
_entity_poly.type
_entity_poly.pdbx_seq_one_letter_code
_entity_poly.pdbx_strand_id
1 'polypeptide(L)'
;MTEELKKLGEILKFKRQEKNLSLKEVENATSIRQSYLEAIEEGSITEHIAGIYAQGFLKQYALFLGLEVDQLMRQHAGAFRMPGEKHEFSYGIGTLEKRGSQSGGVKWFPNILWAGLSAVVLILAWYLAKFLGVL
;
A
#
# COMPACT_ATOMS: atom_id res chain seq x y z
N MET A 1 -5.89 -2.41 -23.83
CA MET A 1 -4.75 -2.27 -22.89
C MET A 1 -3.97 -0.99 -23.14
N THR A 2 -3.47 -0.78 -24.35
CA THR A 2 -2.79 0.46 -24.77
C THR A 2 -3.64 1.73 -24.58
N GLU A 3 -4.92 1.67 -24.90
CA GLU A 3 -5.84 2.80 -24.72
C GLU A 3 -6.03 3.22 -23.26
N GLU A 4 -6.11 2.25 -22.36
CA GLU A 4 -6.24 2.54 -20.92
C GLU A 4 -4.95 3.14 -20.35
N LEU A 5 -3.77 2.63 -20.78
CA LEU A 5 -2.48 3.20 -20.42
C LEU A 5 -2.33 4.63 -20.95
N LYS A 6 -2.78 4.89 -22.16
CA LYS A 6 -2.74 6.21 -22.77
C LYS A 6 -3.61 7.21 -22.03
N LYS A 7 -4.85 6.84 -21.70
CA LYS A 7 -5.75 7.67 -20.88
C LYS A 7 -5.17 7.98 -19.51
N LEU A 8 -4.60 6.96 -18.87
CA LEU A 8 -3.95 7.12 -17.58
C LEU A 8 -2.73 8.05 -17.68
N GLY A 9 -1.91 7.88 -18.72
CA GLY A 9 -0.75 8.73 -19.00
C GLY A 9 -1.14 10.20 -19.19
N GLU A 10 -2.24 10.47 -19.91
CA GLU A 10 -2.77 11.82 -20.10
C GLU A 10 -3.21 12.45 -18.76
N ILE A 11 -3.85 11.68 -17.88
CA ILE A 11 -4.25 12.14 -16.54
C ILE A 11 -3.01 12.51 -15.70
N LEU A 12 -2.00 11.67 -15.71
CA LEU A 12 -0.75 11.90 -14.96
C LEU A 12 -0.01 13.11 -15.50
N LYS A 13 0.10 13.24 -16.82
CA LYS A 13 0.69 14.39 -17.49
C LYS A 13 -0.02 15.71 -17.14
N PHE A 14 -1.34 15.70 -17.22
CA PHE A 14 -2.16 16.86 -16.85
C PHE A 14 -1.93 17.27 -15.40
N LYS A 15 -1.93 16.29 -14.49
CA LYS A 15 -1.72 16.55 -13.06
C LYS A 15 -0.32 17.08 -12.76
N ARG A 16 0.69 16.56 -13.45
CA ARG A 16 2.06 17.10 -13.36
C ARG A 16 2.13 18.56 -13.81
N GLN A 17 1.53 18.85 -14.96
CA GLN A 17 1.50 20.22 -15.52
C GLN A 17 0.71 21.18 -14.63
N GLU A 18 -0.38 20.75 -14.04
CA GLU A 18 -1.16 21.51 -13.05
C GLU A 18 -0.30 21.92 -11.85
N LYS A 19 0.64 21.07 -11.45
CA LYS A 19 1.59 21.35 -10.37
C LYS A 19 2.84 22.11 -10.83
N ASN A 20 2.94 22.49 -12.10
CA ASN A 20 4.09 23.14 -12.71
C ASN A 20 5.41 22.38 -12.51
N LEU A 21 5.36 21.04 -12.54
CA LEU A 21 6.51 20.17 -12.40
C LEU A 21 7.07 19.78 -13.76
N SER A 22 8.39 19.87 -13.91
CA SER A 22 9.12 19.29 -15.03
C SER A 22 9.34 17.78 -14.83
N LEU A 23 9.55 17.04 -15.90
CA LEU A 23 9.91 15.62 -15.82
C LEU A 23 11.21 15.41 -15.03
N LYS A 24 12.15 16.36 -15.12
CA LYS A 24 13.42 16.29 -14.37
C LYS A 24 13.21 16.45 -12.87
N GLU A 25 12.31 17.29 -12.44
CA GLU A 25 11.95 17.44 -11.03
C GLU A 25 11.27 16.17 -10.50
N VAL A 26 10.40 15.56 -11.30
CA VAL A 26 9.78 14.27 -10.95
C VAL A 26 10.81 13.17 -10.86
N GLU A 27 11.76 13.07 -11.81
CA GLU A 27 12.88 12.14 -11.75
C GLU A 27 13.68 12.29 -10.46
N ASN A 28 14.03 13.50 -10.09
CA ASN A 28 14.80 13.77 -8.87
C ASN A 28 14.03 13.36 -7.59
N ALA A 29 12.72 13.54 -7.58
CA ALA A 29 11.88 13.23 -6.43
C ALA A 29 11.52 11.75 -6.32
N THR A 30 11.30 11.06 -7.45
CA THR A 30 10.82 9.68 -7.49
C THR A 30 11.90 8.66 -7.79
N SER A 31 13.07 9.09 -8.27
CA SER A 31 14.13 8.23 -8.80
C SER A 31 13.71 7.39 -10.01
N ILE A 32 12.61 7.74 -10.66
CA ILE A 32 12.18 7.15 -11.93
C ILE A 32 12.82 7.97 -13.06
N ARG A 33 13.58 7.31 -13.93
CA ARG A 33 14.23 8.01 -15.05
C ARG A 33 13.22 8.75 -15.92
N GLN A 34 13.62 9.92 -16.39
CA GLN A 34 12.79 10.77 -17.25
C GLN A 34 12.23 10.01 -18.46
N SER A 35 13.01 9.15 -19.10
CA SER A 35 12.56 8.34 -20.22
C SER A 35 11.39 7.39 -19.89
N TYR A 36 11.34 6.85 -18.67
CA TYR A 36 10.22 6.04 -18.22
C TYR A 36 9.00 6.90 -17.85
N LEU A 37 9.21 8.08 -17.31
CA LEU A 37 8.12 9.04 -17.05
C LEU A 37 7.47 9.49 -18.35
N GLU A 38 8.26 9.78 -19.38
CA GLU A 38 7.77 10.09 -20.74
C GLU A 38 6.94 8.92 -21.30
N ALA A 39 7.49 7.70 -21.22
CA ALA A 39 6.80 6.50 -21.67
C ALA A 39 5.49 6.23 -20.91
N ILE A 40 5.42 6.56 -19.62
CA ILE A 40 4.18 6.50 -18.84
C ILE A 40 3.16 7.51 -19.38
N GLU A 41 3.57 8.75 -19.58
CA GLU A 41 2.67 9.82 -20.08
C GLU A 41 2.17 9.55 -21.51
N GLU A 42 2.98 8.85 -22.31
CA GLU A 42 2.62 8.42 -23.67
C GLU A 42 1.82 7.11 -23.72
N GLY A 43 1.77 6.36 -22.60
CA GLY A 43 1.11 5.06 -22.52
C GLY A 43 1.91 3.91 -23.12
N SER A 44 3.21 4.08 -23.35
CA SER A 44 4.12 3.09 -23.97
C SER A 44 5.07 2.39 -23.00
N ILE A 45 4.91 2.58 -21.72
CA ILE A 45 5.84 2.07 -20.69
C ILE A 45 6.07 0.56 -20.76
N THR A 46 5.08 -0.21 -21.16
CA THR A 46 5.17 -1.67 -21.29
C THR A 46 6.08 -2.15 -22.43
N GLU A 47 6.39 -1.26 -23.36
CA GLU A 47 7.33 -1.53 -24.46
C GLU A 47 8.79 -1.37 -24.02
N HIS A 48 9.01 -0.64 -22.94
CA HIS A 48 10.34 -0.30 -22.43
C HIS A 48 10.80 -1.14 -21.25
N ILE A 49 9.86 -1.60 -20.41
CA ILE A 49 10.16 -2.41 -19.22
C ILE A 49 9.09 -3.49 -18.99
N ALA A 50 9.47 -4.52 -18.23
CA ALA A 50 8.54 -5.57 -17.85
C ALA A 50 7.35 -5.02 -17.06
N GLY A 51 6.16 -5.58 -17.29
CA GLY A 51 4.89 -5.08 -16.76
C GLY A 51 4.85 -4.89 -15.24
N ILE A 52 5.54 -5.75 -14.49
CA ILE A 52 5.62 -5.63 -13.02
C ILE A 52 6.29 -4.34 -12.56
N TYR A 53 7.36 -3.93 -13.24
CA TYR A 53 8.05 -2.67 -12.96
C TYR A 53 7.22 -1.48 -13.45
N ALA A 54 6.59 -1.60 -14.61
CA ALA A 54 5.71 -0.57 -15.16
C ALA A 54 4.56 -0.25 -14.19
N GLN A 55 3.95 -1.26 -13.61
CA GLN A 55 2.91 -1.11 -12.60
C GLN A 55 3.44 -0.39 -11.35
N GLY A 56 4.63 -0.75 -10.88
CA GLY A 56 5.27 -0.10 -9.74
C GLY A 56 5.54 1.38 -10.00
N PHE A 57 6.07 1.73 -11.17
CA PHE A 57 6.35 3.12 -11.56
C PHE A 57 5.07 3.94 -11.74
N LEU A 58 4.02 3.37 -12.32
CA LEU A 58 2.71 4.01 -12.42
C LEU A 58 2.14 4.38 -11.05
N LYS A 59 2.19 3.43 -10.11
CA LYS A 59 1.72 3.66 -8.72
C LYS A 59 2.55 4.74 -8.04
N GLN A 60 3.87 4.66 -8.14
CA GLN A 60 4.77 5.62 -7.51
C GLN A 60 4.60 7.03 -8.08
N TYR A 61 4.44 7.15 -9.39
CA TYR A 61 4.22 8.44 -10.05
C TYR A 61 2.87 9.04 -9.65
N ALA A 62 1.80 8.24 -9.65
CA ALA A 62 0.48 8.68 -9.20
C ALA A 62 0.47 9.15 -7.73
N LEU A 63 1.14 8.41 -6.84
CA LEU A 63 1.31 8.81 -5.43
C LEU A 63 2.05 10.14 -5.30
N PHE A 64 3.13 10.32 -6.04
CA PHE A 64 3.91 11.57 -6.03
C PHE A 64 3.06 12.77 -6.48
N LEU A 65 2.19 12.58 -7.46
CA LEU A 65 1.27 13.62 -7.94
C LEU A 65 0.08 13.85 -6.99
N GLY A 66 -0.04 13.10 -5.91
CA GLY A 66 -1.12 13.23 -4.93
C GLY A 66 -2.44 12.61 -5.39
N LEU A 67 -2.41 11.66 -6.33
CA LEU A 67 -3.59 10.94 -6.78
C LEU A 67 -3.88 9.72 -5.88
N GLU A 68 -5.16 9.42 -5.70
CA GLU A 68 -5.61 8.21 -5.00
C GLU A 68 -5.38 6.98 -5.87
N VAL A 69 -4.32 6.23 -5.58
CA VAL A 69 -3.91 5.06 -6.38
C VAL A 69 -5.00 4.00 -6.42
N ASP A 70 -5.66 3.72 -5.28
CA ASP A 70 -6.72 2.71 -5.22
C ASP A 70 -7.93 3.06 -6.09
N GLN A 71 -8.30 4.34 -6.13
CA GLN A 71 -9.36 4.82 -7.00
C GLN A 71 -8.93 4.75 -8.47
N LEU A 72 -7.70 5.16 -8.77
CA LEU A 72 -7.13 5.13 -10.10
C LEU A 72 -7.05 3.69 -10.64
N MET A 73 -6.63 2.74 -9.81
CA MET A 73 -6.59 1.32 -10.14
C MET A 73 -7.99 0.72 -10.41
N ARG A 74 -9.01 1.17 -9.69
CA ARG A 74 -10.40 0.74 -9.95
C ARG A 74 -10.93 1.30 -11.26
N GLN A 75 -10.66 2.56 -11.54
CA GLN A 75 -11.14 3.24 -12.75
C GLN A 75 -10.41 2.79 -14.01
N HIS A 76 -9.12 2.48 -13.90
CA HIS A 76 -8.24 2.09 -15.01
C HIS A 76 -7.64 0.69 -14.77
N ALA A 77 -8.48 -0.26 -14.36
CA ALA A 77 -8.03 -1.62 -14.05
C ALA A 77 -7.28 -2.28 -15.22
N GLY A 78 -7.62 -1.96 -16.45
CA GLY A 78 -6.93 -2.42 -17.64
C GLY A 78 -5.49 -1.94 -17.77
N ALA A 79 -5.19 -0.71 -17.30
CA ALA A 79 -3.85 -0.16 -17.30
C ALA A 79 -2.93 -0.82 -16.25
N PHE A 80 -3.50 -1.28 -15.15
CA PHE A 80 -2.76 -1.92 -14.06
C PHE A 80 -2.70 -3.45 -14.19
N ARG A 81 -3.52 -4.06 -15.06
CA ARG A 81 -3.41 -5.48 -15.40
C ARG A 81 -2.34 -5.68 -16.47
N MET A 82 -1.09 -5.74 -16.07
CA MET A 82 0.01 -5.99 -16.99
C MET A 82 0.09 -7.47 -17.38
N PRO A 83 0.42 -7.82 -18.66
CA PRO A 83 0.69 -9.20 -19.05
C PRO A 83 1.92 -9.69 -18.29
N GLY A 84 1.76 -10.67 -17.46
CA GLY A 84 2.80 -11.24 -16.60
C GLY A 84 2.34 -11.55 -15.19
N GLU A 85 1.17 -11.11 -14.78
CA GLU A 85 0.60 -11.38 -13.45
C GLU A 85 0.07 -12.83 -13.29
N LYS A 86 0.19 -13.68 -14.34
CA LYS A 86 0.02 -15.13 -14.28
C LYS A 86 1.36 -15.85 -14.07
N HIS A 87 2.25 -15.31 -13.27
CA HIS A 87 3.19 -16.15 -12.59
C HIS A 87 2.52 -16.58 -11.28
N GLU A 88 1.66 -17.61 -11.38
CA GLU A 88 1.68 -18.64 -10.37
C GLU A 88 3.16 -18.95 -10.14
N PHE A 89 3.73 -18.44 -9.10
CA PHE A 89 4.94 -18.97 -8.54
C PHE A 89 4.60 -20.37 -8.04
N SER A 90 4.45 -21.29 -8.99
CA SER A 90 4.38 -22.72 -8.75
C SER A 90 5.76 -23.27 -8.42
N TYR A 91 6.52 -22.54 -7.62
CA TYR A 91 7.69 -23.06 -6.93
C TYR A 91 7.31 -23.17 -5.45
N GLY A 92 7.02 -24.37 -5.04
CA GLY A 92 6.84 -24.98 -3.75
C GLY A 92 7.51 -24.39 -2.49
N ILE A 93 7.58 -23.09 -2.37
CA ILE A 93 7.95 -22.38 -1.14
C ILE A 93 6.70 -21.65 -0.61
N GLY A 94 5.53 -22.19 -0.93
CA GLY A 94 4.23 -21.67 -0.51
C GLY A 94 3.81 -22.01 0.91
N THR A 95 4.72 -22.46 1.77
CA THR A 95 4.37 -22.80 3.16
C THR A 95 4.70 -21.71 4.18
N LEU A 96 5.34 -20.60 3.75
CA LEU A 96 5.65 -19.48 4.64
C LEU A 96 4.76 -18.25 4.41
N GLU A 97 3.94 -18.25 3.37
CA GLU A 97 3.17 -17.08 2.98
C GLU A 97 1.79 -16.99 3.64
N LYS A 98 1.44 -17.94 4.48
CA LYS A 98 0.23 -17.81 5.30
C LYS A 98 0.51 -17.24 6.68
N ARG A 99 1.58 -16.50 6.80
CA ARG A 99 1.63 -15.42 7.77
C ARG A 99 0.98 -14.20 7.13
N GLY A 100 -0.27 -14.42 6.71
CA GLY A 100 -1.17 -13.34 6.43
C GLY A 100 -1.02 -12.37 7.57
N SER A 101 -0.58 -11.20 7.25
CA SER A 101 -0.85 -10.01 8.00
C SER A 101 -2.38 -9.91 8.15
N GLN A 102 -2.96 -10.78 8.94
CA GLN A 102 -4.14 -10.45 9.69
C GLN A 102 -3.67 -9.44 10.75
N SER A 103 -3.34 -8.27 10.26
CA SER A 103 -3.40 -7.06 11.03
C SER A 103 -4.88 -6.67 11.27
N GLY A 104 -5.73 -7.65 11.41
CA GLY A 104 -6.92 -7.60 12.21
C GLY A 104 -6.46 -7.85 13.64
N GLY A 105 -5.49 -7.03 14.08
CA GLY A 105 -4.92 -7.13 15.38
C GLY A 105 -6.06 -7.01 16.36
N VAL A 106 -6.20 -8.01 17.14
CA VAL A 106 -6.80 -8.03 18.45
C VAL A 106 -6.17 -6.90 19.27
N LYS A 107 -6.51 -5.66 18.92
CA LYS A 107 -6.21 -4.48 19.73
C LYS A 107 -6.92 -4.53 21.08
N TRP A 108 -7.75 -5.54 21.25
CA TRP A 108 -8.54 -5.75 22.45
C TRP A 108 -7.82 -6.60 23.52
N PHE A 109 -6.86 -7.43 23.09
CA PHE A 109 -6.11 -8.30 23.99
C PHE A 109 -5.36 -7.57 25.10
N PRO A 110 -4.62 -6.48 24.86
CA PRO A 110 -3.92 -5.79 25.96
C PRO A 110 -4.87 -5.18 26.98
N ASN A 111 -6.05 -4.69 26.54
CA ASN A 111 -7.00 -4.07 27.45
C ASN A 111 -7.69 -5.09 28.36
N ILE A 112 -7.98 -6.30 27.89
CA ILE A 112 -8.54 -7.39 28.73
C ILE A 112 -7.52 -7.86 29.75
N LEU A 113 -6.25 -7.94 29.37
CA LEU A 113 -5.18 -8.38 30.26
C LEU A 113 -4.95 -7.37 31.39
N TRP A 114 -5.00 -6.07 31.11
CA TRP A 114 -4.94 -5.01 32.11
C TRP A 114 -6.17 -4.96 32.98
N ALA A 115 -7.37 -5.16 32.44
CA ALA A 115 -8.62 -5.25 33.19
C ALA A 115 -8.62 -6.45 34.13
N GLY A 116 -8.15 -7.61 33.69
CA GLY A 116 -8.00 -8.80 34.54
C GLY A 116 -7.01 -8.59 35.68
N LEU A 117 -5.86 -7.99 35.39
CA LEU A 117 -4.84 -7.68 36.41
C LEU A 117 -5.37 -6.72 37.48
N SER A 118 -6.09 -5.69 37.07
CA SER A 118 -6.67 -4.73 38.01
C SER A 118 -7.74 -5.34 38.89
N ALA A 119 -8.58 -6.23 38.37
CA ALA A 119 -9.58 -6.97 39.14
C ALA A 119 -8.94 -7.85 40.23
N VAL A 120 -7.86 -8.55 39.90
CA VAL A 120 -7.12 -9.39 40.86
C VAL A 120 -6.54 -8.56 41.98
N VAL A 121 -5.95 -7.38 41.68
CA VAL A 121 -5.39 -6.48 42.67
C VAL A 121 -6.48 -5.96 43.64
N LEU A 122 -7.65 -5.61 43.11
CA LEU A 122 -8.78 -5.13 43.96
C LEU A 122 -9.33 -6.24 44.86
N ILE A 123 -9.41 -7.48 44.39
CA ILE A 123 -9.85 -8.63 45.17
C ILE A 123 -8.85 -8.92 46.29
N LEU A 124 -7.55 -8.88 45.99
CA LEU A 124 -6.49 -9.07 46.98
C LEU A 124 -6.50 -7.95 48.04
N ALA A 125 -6.67 -6.71 47.62
CA ALA A 125 -6.75 -5.56 48.52
C ALA A 125 -7.97 -5.67 49.47
N TRP A 126 -9.12 -6.07 48.92
CA TRP A 126 -10.33 -6.30 49.70
C TRP A 126 -10.14 -7.45 50.71
N TYR A 127 -9.53 -8.55 50.29
CA TYR A 127 -9.26 -9.69 51.15
C TYR A 127 -8.28 -9.35 52.28
N LEU A 128 -7.26 -8.56 51.96
CA LEU A 128 -6.28 -8.09 52.92
C LEU A 128 -6.88 -7.13 53.94
N ALA A 129 -7.75 -6.21 53.51
CA ALA A 129 -8.48 -5.29 54.36
C ALA A 129 -9.40 -6.03 55.35
N LYS A 130 -10.06 -7.08 54.87
CA LYS A 130 -10.90 -7.95 55.69
C LYS A 130 -10.07 -8.77 56.69
N PHE A 131 -8.90 -9.26 56.26
CA PHE A 131 -8.00 -10.02 57.14
C PHE A 131 -7.36 -9.15 58.24
N LEU A 132 -7.06 -7.90 57.95
CA LEU A 132 -6.53 -6.92 58.91
C LEU A 132 -7.60 -6.32 59.80
N GLY A 133 -8.86 -6.68 59.63
CA GLY A 133 -9.97 -6.20 60.46
C GLY A 133 -10.27 -4.71 60.33
N VAL A 134 -9.91 -4.10 59.19
CA VAL A 134 -10.16 -2.67 58.93
C VAL A 134 -11.58 -2.44 58.39
N LEU A 135 -12.26 -3.50 57.92
CA LEU A 135 -13.65 -3.51 57.43
C LEU A 135 -14.43 -4.56 58.17
#